data_a88b2c93b6a3ea03f614b89e0cead6f6
#
_entry.id   a88b2c93b6a3ea03f614b89e0cead6f6
#
_cell.length_a   1.000
_cell.length_b   1.000
_cell.length_c   1.000
_cell.angle_alpha   90.00
_cell.angle_beta   90.00
_cell.angle_gamma   90.00
#
_symmetry.space_group_name_H-M   'P 1'
#
loop_
_entity.id
_entity.type
_entity.pdbx_description
1 polymer ?
#
loop_
_entity_poly.entity_id
_entity_poly.type
_entity_poly.pdbx_seq_one_letter_code
_entity_poly.pdbx_strand_id
1 'polypeptide(L)'
;AVLTPEIDSITWKQPDELNLFVHTHDASNSTRYYRWEYEETWEYNSWFEATLDFKDGQIVSRPPEEQVFTCWRSDSSELINLGNTSALTQDVISYQPLTTITQASSFERNKLSVRYSILVKQLGLTKEAYNFWNILKKNTELTGTLFDPQPSRMPSNIKCTTDPGRESIGFISVGKITQQRIFIRHSAVPSWPLLDESQTCSKVTMNSIDAPAYLQNDPFYSPV
;
A
#
# COMPACT_ATOMS: atom_id res chain seq x y z
N ALA A 1 -20.73 -17.77 7.05
CA ALA A 1 -19.89 -16.69 6.50
C ALA A 1 -20.25 -15.39 7.20
N VAL A 2 -19.25 -14.60 7.58
CA VAL A 2 -19.50 -13.26 8.16
C VAL A 2 -19.90 -12.33 7.01
N LEU A 3 -20.98 -11.58 7.21
CA LEU A 3 -21.37 -10.53 6.28
C LEU A 3 -20.48 -9.30 6.57
N THR A 4 -19.68 -8.90 5.60
CA THR A 4 -18.88 -7.68 5.72
C THR A 4 -19.76 -6.48 5.37
N PRO A 5 -19.90 -5.48 6.27
CA PRO A 5 -20.63 -4.25 5.95
C PRO A 5 -19.86 -3.43 4.91
N GLU A 6 -20.55 -2.47 4.30
CA GLU A 6 -19.92 -1.54 3.37
C GLU A 6 -18.99 -0.57 4.12
N ILE A 7 -18.01 -0.03 3.43
CA ILE A 7 -17.17 1.06 3.93
C ILE A 7 -17.99 2.35 3.82
N ASP A 8 -18.16 3.05 4.93
CA ASP A 8 -18.91 4.33 4.92
C ASP A 8 -18.13 5.41 4.20
N SER A 9 -16.87 5.55 4.53
CA SER A 9 -15.98 6.52 3.89
C SER A 9 -14.51 6.24 4.15
N ILE A 10 -13.68 6.76 3.28
CA ILE A 10 -12.23 6.87 3.49
C ILE A 10 -11.91 8.35 3.55
N THR A 11 -11.30 8.78 4.64
CA THR A 11 -10.92 10.18 4.87
C THR A 11 -9.41 10.31 5.04
N TRP A 12 -8.91 11.53 4.91
CA TRP A 12 -7.51 11.83 5.14
C TRP A 12 -7.34 13.14 5.90
N LYS A 13 -6.22 13.25 6.60
CA LYS A 13 -5.81 14.46 7.32
C LYS A 13 -4.35 14.76 7.01
N GLN A 14 -4.06 16.04 6.85
CA GLN A 14 -2.73 16.62 6.70
C GLN A 14 -2.57 17.65 7.81
N PRO A 15 -1.45 17.82 8.55
CA PRO A 15 -0.62 18.95 8.15
C PRO A 15 0.77 18.56 7.60
N ASP A 16 1.51 17.72 8.28
CA ASP A 16 2.91 17.42 7.89
C ASP A 16 3.01 16.09 7.12
N GLU A 17 2.15 15.16 7.46
CA GLU A 17 2.01 13.85 6.84
C GLU A 17 0.56 13.65 6.43
N LEU A 18 0.32 12.85 5.41
CA LEU A 18 -1.04 12.53 5.01
C LEU A 18 -1.44 11.19 5.65
N ASN A 19 -2.28 11.27 6.66
CA ASN A 19 -2.83 10.12 7.38
C ASN A 19 -4.18 9.74 6.76
N LEU A 20 -4.33 8.48 6.34
CA LEU A 20 -5.56 7.92 5.79
C LEU A 20 -6.29 7.09 6.82
N PHE A 21 -7.62 7.23 6.84
CA PHE A 21 -8.50 6.57 7.79
C PHE A 21 -9.69 5.94 7.09
N VAL A 22 -10.14 4.80 7.60
CA VAL A 22 -11.40 4.17 7.19
C VAL A 22 -12.46 4.35 8.26
N HIS A 23 -13.70 4.49 7.82
CA HIS A 23 -14.91 4.55 8.64
C HIS A 23 -15.86 3.48 8.15
N THR A 24 -16.46 2.74 9.08
CA THR A 24 -17.43 1.70 8.79
C THR A 24 -18.35 1.46 9.98
N HIS A 25 -19.56 1.01 9.73
CA HIS A 25 -20.47 0.54 10.77
C HIS A 25 -21.25 -0.67 10.28
N ASP A 26 -21.71 -1.50 11.20
CA ASP A 26 -22.71 -2.52 10.95
C ASP A 26 -23.98 -2.23 11.76
N ALA A 27 -25.02 -1.74 11.08
CA ALA A 27 -26.30 -1.42 11.72
C ALA A 27 -26.96 -2.66 12.37
N SER A 28 -26.64 -3.87 11.89
CA SER A 28 -27.13 -5.13 12.50
C SER A 28 -26.34 -5.55 13.72
N ASN A 29 -25.20 -4.93 14.01
CA ASN A 29 -24.26 -5.29 15.07
C ASN A 29 -23.77 -6.75 15.03
N SER A 30 -23.80 -7.39 13.88
CA SER A 30 -23.41 -8.79 13.69
C SER A 30 -21.92 -8.96 13.45
N THR A 31 -21.29 -7.97 12.84
CA THR A 31 -19.84 -7.94 12.57
C THR A 31 -19.15 -7.15 13.68
N ARG A 32 -18.12 -7.72 14.28
CA ARG A 32 -17.38 -7.10 15.39
C ARG A 32 -15.88 -7.06 15.19
N TYR A 33 -15.39 -7.76 14.18
CA TYR A 33 -13.97 -7.93 13.92
C TYR A 33 -13.71 -7.67 12.45
N TYR A 34 -12.70 -6.86 12.18
CA TYR A 34 -12.38 -6.37 10.85
C TYR A 34 -10.90 -6.53 10.54
N ARG A 35 -10.63 -6.70 9.25
CA ARG A 35 -9.30 -6.58 8.68
C ARG A 35 -9.38 -5.73 7.43
N TRP A 36 -8.41 -4.84 7.26
CA TRP A 36 -8.26 -4.03 6.06
C TRP A 36 -6.96 -4.32 5.36
N GLU A 37 -7.04 -4.37 4.07
CA GLU A 37 -5.93 -4.36 3.11
C GLU A 37 -6.13 -3.19 2.17
N TYR A 38 -5.05 -2.70 1.58
CA TYR A 38 -5.17 -1.66 0.56
C TYR A 38 -4.14 -1.85 -0.54
N GLU A 39 -4.48 -1.30 -1.70
CA GLU A 39 -3.62 -1.17 -2.87
C GLU A 39 -3.51 0.31 -3.21
N GLU A 40 -2.29 0.81 -3.28
CA GLU A 40 -1.97 2.17 -3.66
C GLU A 40 -1.55 2.22 -5.12
N THR A 41 -1.91 3.29 -5.79
CA THR A 41 -1.42 3.59 -7.14
C THR A 41 -1.27 5.09 -7.26
N TRP A 42 -0.15 5.56 -7.73
CA TRP A 42 0.09 6.99 -7.90
C TRP A 42 0.70 7.31 -9.24
N GLU A 43 0.39 8.50 -9.68
CA GLU A 43 0.87 9.14 -10.88
C GLU A 43 1.89 10.20 -10.51
N TYR A 44 3.02 10.20 -11.16
CA TYR A 44 4.04 11.20 -11.00
C TYR A 44 4.70 11.52 -12.35
N ASN A 45 5.27 12.70 -12.46
CA ASN A 45 6.00 13.10 -13.66
C ASN A 45 7.50 12.88 -13.46
N SER A 46 8.16 12.47 -14.53
CA SER A 46 9.61 12.48 -14.57
C SER A 46 10.10 13.94 -14.61
N TRP A 47 11.33 14.18 -14.18
CA TRP A 47 11.91 15.52 -14.21
C TRP A 47 12.01 16.07 -15.63
N PHE A 48 12.34 15.22 -16.60
CA PHE A 48 12.43 15.56 -18.00
C PHE A 48 11.56 14.66 -18.87
N GLU A 49 11.07 15.19 -19.97
CA GLU A 49 10.45 14.37 -21.01
C GLU A 49 11.50 13.48 -21.67
N ALA A 50 11.22 12.20 -21.83
CA ALA A 50 12.10 11.26 -22.47
C ALA A 50 11.99 11.40 -24.02
N THR A 51 12.56 12.47 -24.56
CA THR A 51 12.50 12.79 -26.00
C THR A 51 13.58 12.10 -26.83
N LEU A 52 14.60 11.55 -26.17
CA LEU A 52 15.74 10.90 -26.81
C LEU A 52 15.84 9.43 -26.35
N ASP A 53 16.41 8.60 -27.24
CA ASP A 53 16.72 7.21 -26.97
C ASP A 53 18.14 6.90 -27.47
N PHE A 54 18.75 5.82 -26.95
CA PHE A 54 20.07 5.37 -27.37
C PHE A 54 19.91 4.01 -28.01
N LYS A 55 20.02 3.96 -29.36
CA LYS A 55 19.87 2.74 -30.17
C LYS A 55 21.08 2.56 -31.06
N ASP A 56 21.62 1.35 -31.12
CA ASP A 56 22.74 0.98 -32.02
C ASP A 56 23.96 1.90 -31.88
N GLY A 57 24.28 2.36 -30.66
CA GLY A 57 25.40 3.25 -30.40
C GLY A 57 25.17 4.71 -30.78
N GLN A 58 23.93 5.09 -31.15
CA GLN A 58 23.57 6.45 -31.52
C GLN A 58 22.39 6.99 -30.70
N ILE A 59 22.39 8.31 -30.47
CA ILE A 59 21.26 9.01 -29.90
C ILE A 59 20.26 9.32 -30.99
N VAL A 60 19.04 8.85 -30.83
CA VAL A 60 17.93 9.07 -31.74
C VAL A 60 16.78 9.78 -31.05
N SER A 61 16.02 10.57 -31.79
CA SER A 61 14.79 11.16 -31.26
C SER A 61 13.75 10.07 -31.08
N ARG A 62 13.08 10.10 -29.94
CA ARG A 62 11.88 9.28 -29.66
C ARG A 62 10.71 9.83 -30.44
N PRO A 63 9.95 8.98 -31.13
CA PRO A 63 8.66 9.41 -31.68
C PRO A 63 7.74 9.89 -30.56
N PRO A 64 6.82 10.83 -30.82
CA PRO A 64 5.94 11.41 -29.79
C PRO A 64 5.18 10.37 -28.96
N GLU A 65 4.76 9.27 -29.58
CA GLU A 65 4.03 8.16 -28.95
C GLU A 65 4.89 7.32 -27.99
N GLU A 66 6.21 7.39 -28.12
CA GLU A 66 7.16 6.72 -27.23
C GLU A 66 7.76 7.67 -26.17
N GLN A 67 7.41 8.94 -26.20
CA GLN A 67 7.88 9.91 -25.22
C GLN A 67 7.21 9.64 -23.88
N VAL A 68 8.01 9.48 -22.83
CA VAL A 68 7.54 9.15 -21.49
C VAL A 68 7.82 10.33 -20.57
N PHE A 69 6.75 10.89 -20.02
CA PHE A 69 6.82 11.95 -19.02
C PHE A 69 6.03 11.55 -17.77
N THR A 70 4.86 10.97 -17.96
CA THR A 70 3.98 10.52 -16.88
C THR A 70 4.25 9.06 -16.56
N CYS A 71 4.47 8.79 -15.29
CA CYS A 71 4.79 7.48 -14.75
C CYS A 71 3.73 7.04 -13.74
N TRP A 72 3.59 5.74 -13.59
CA TRP A 72 2.70 5.13 -12.62
C TRP A 72 3.47 4.13 -11.76
N ARG A 73 3.13 4.11 -10.47
CA ARG A 73 3.62 3.11 -9.54
C ARG A 73 2.49 2.57 -8.69
N SER A 74 2.64 1.34 -8.22
CA SER A 74 1.68 0.69 -7.33
C SER A 74 2.42 0.04 -6.17
N ASP A 75 1.73 -0.01 -5.04
CA ASP A 75 2.19 -0.66 -3.82
C ASP A 75 0.98 -1.26 -3.08
N SER A 76 1.21 -2.08 -2.08
CA SER A 76 0.15 -2.73 -1.29
C SER A 76 0.49 -2.74 0.19
N SER A 77 -0.53 -2.91 1.02
CA SER A 77 -0.36 -2.98 2.46
C SER A 77 0.54 -4.15 2.89
N GLU A 78 1.60 -3.85 3.60
CA GLU A 78 2.49 -4.84 4.21
C GLU A 78 2.07 -5.16 5.65
N LEU A 79 1.47 -4.20 6.35
CA LEU A 79 1.04 -4.32 7.73
C LEU A 79 -0.35 -4.94 7.87
N ILE A 80 -0.57 -5.64 8.97
CA ILE A 80 -1.86 -6.25 9.30
C ILE A 80 -2.74 -5.22 10.01
N ASN A 81 -3.69 -4.62 9.29
CA ASN A 81 -4.64 -3.66 9.85
C ASN A 81 -5.88 -4.37 10.40
N LEU A 82 -6.09 -4.31 11.71
CA LEU A 82 -7.19 -4.96 12.41
C LEU A 82 -8.03 -3.95 13.20
N GLY A 83 -9.34 -4.18 13.24
CA GLY A 83 -10.29 -3.45 14.07
C GLY A 83 -11.18 -4.39 14.89
N ASN A 84 -11.60 -3.91 16.05
CA ASN A 84 -12.42 -4.69 16.97
C ASN A 84 -13.39 -3.78 17.72
N THR A 85 -14.69 -4.06 17.60
CA THR A 85 -15.77 -3.36 18.29
C THR A 85 -16.49 -4.24 19.32
N SER A 86 -15.95 -5.42 19.64
CA SER A 86 -16.63 -6.37 20.53
C SER A 86 -16.87 -5.84 21.96
N ALA A 87 -16.11 -4.85 22.39
CA ALA A 87 -16.29 -4.18 23.67
C ALA A 87 -17.27 -2.98 23.62
N LEU A 88 -17.72 -2.60 22.41
CA LEU A 88 -18.64 -1.48 22.22
C LEU A 88 -20.09 -1.97 22.17
N THR A 89 -21.02 -1.10 22.53
CA THR A 89 -22.47 -1.38 22.43
C THR A 89 -22.94 -1.43 21.00
N GLN A 90 -22.33 -0.63 20.12
CA GLN A 90 -22.64 -0.57 18.70
C GLN A 90 -21.38 -0.88 17.89
N ASP A 91 -21.58 -1.47 16.71
CA ASP A 91 -20.51 -1.69 15.77
C ASP A 91 -20.27 -0.44 14.92
N VAL A 92 -19.44 0.45 15.44
CA VAL A 92 -19.04 1.69 14.75
C VAL A 92 -17.54 1.86 14.89
N ILE A 93 -16.89 1.99 13.75
CA ILE A 93 -15.46 2.30 13.66
C ILE A 93 -15.30 3.66 12.98
N SER A 94 -14.68 4.59 13.68
CA SER A 94 -14.38 5.92 13.19
C SER A 94 -12.88 6.19 13.29
N TYR A 95 -12.31 6.77 12.23
CA TYR A 95 -10.89 7.12 12.18
C TYR A 95 -9.94 5.94 12.43
N GLN A 96 -10.27 4.74 11.92
CA GLN A 96 -9.32 3.63 11.95
C GLN A 96 -8.15 3.95 11.03
N PRO A 97 -6.91 4.05 11.54
CA PRO A 97 -5.75 4.31 10.71
C PRO A 97 -5.52 3.18 9.69
N LEU A 98 -5.22 3.55 8.46
CA LEU A 98 -4.86 2.62 7.38
C LEU A 98 -3.37 2.72 7.05
N THR A 99 -2.94 3.91 6.65
CA THR A 99 -1.57 4.19 6.26
C THR A 99 -1.27 5.68 6.42
N THR A 100 0.02 5.99 6.47
CA THR A 100 0.53 7.36 6.51
C THR A 100 1.50 7.55 5.35
N ILE A 101 1.27 8.56 4.53
CA ILE A 101 2.23 8.98 3.51
C ILE A 101 3.09 10.07 4.13
N THR A 102 4.40 9.83 4.18
CA THR A 102 5.38 10.72 4.81
C THR A 102 6.12 11.56 3.78
N GLN A 103 6.85 12.56 4.24
CA GLN A 103 7.77 13.33 3.42
C GLN A 103 9.22 12.86 3.55
N ALA A 104 9.44 11.73 4.23
CA ALA A 104 10.76 11.26 4.62
C ALA A 104 11.65 10.85 3.43
N SER A 105 11.05 10.36 2.36
CA SER A 105 11.78 9.94 1.15
C SER A 105 11.17 10.53 -0.11
N SER A 106 11.96 10.59 -1.18
CA SER A 106 11.47 10.99 -2.49
C SER A 106 10.39 10.05 -3.01
N PHE A 107 10.50 8.75 -2.71
CA PHE A 107 9.50 7.74 -3.05
C PHE A 107 8.13 8.08 -2.44
N GLU A 108 8.08 8.36 -1.13
CA GLU A 108 6.86 8.73 -0.43
C GLU A 108 6.30 10.07 -0.90
N ARG A 109 7.16 11.07 -1.08
CA ARG A 109 6.75 12.40 -1.57
C ARG A 109 6.09 12.34 -2.96
N ASN A 110 6.56 11.44 -3.83
CA ASN A 110 6.00 11.27 -5.17
C ASN A 110 4.56 10.76 -5.18
N LYS A 111 4.12 10.06 -4.13
CA LYS A 111 2.75 9.55 -4.05
C LYS A 111 1.69 10.65 -4.25
N LEU A 112 2.00 11.88 -3.83
CA LEU A 112 1.07 13.03 -3.92
C LEU A 112 1.51 14.10 -4.93
N SER A 113 2.49 13.81 -5.79
CA SER A 113 3.02 14.82 -6.71
C SER A 113 2.05 15.18 -7.84
N VAL A 114 1.24 14.26 -8.33
CA VAL A 114 0.19 14.49 -9.33
C VAL A 114 -1.14 13.97 -8.86
N ARG A 115 -1.26 12.67 -8.73
CA ARG A 115 -2.50 12.00 -8.31
C ARG A 115 -2.19 10.68 -7.60
N TYR A 116 -2.78 10.51 -6.46
CA TYR A 116 -2.75 9.29 -5.66
C TYR A 116 -4.11 8.62 -5.64
N SER A 117 -4.11 7.31 -5.58
CA SER A 117 -5.30 6.48 -5.43
C SER A 117 -5.04 5.37 -4.42
N ILE A 118 -6.01 5.12 -3.56
CA ILE A 118 -6.01 3.97 -2.65
C ILE A 118 -7.30 3.18 -2.82
N LEU A 119 -7.18 1.87 -3.03
CA LEU A 119 -8.27 0.91 -3.00
C LEU A 119 -8.22 0.18 -1.66
N VAL A 120 -9.17 0.46 -0.79
CA VAL A 120 -9.30 -0.21 0.50
C VAL A 120 -10.24 -1.40 0.36
N LYS A 121 -9.80 -2.56 0.86
CA LYS A 121 -10.56 -3.81 0.93
C LYS A 121 -10.85 -4.11 2.38
N GLN A 122 -12.10 -4.29 2.73
CA GLN A 122 -12.58 -4.59 4.07
C GLN A 122 -13.10 -6.02 4.16
N LEU A 123 -12.66 -6.73 5.17
CA LEU A 123 -13.07 -8.09 5.49
C LEU A 123 -13.67 -8.12 6.90
N GLY A 124 -14.91 -8.59 7.02
CA GLY A 124 -15.49 -8.99 8.30
C GLY A 124 -14.92 -10.34 8.71
N LEU A 125 -14.48 -10.45 9.95
CA LEU A 125 -13.84 -11.65 10.50
C LEU A 125 -14.71 -12.31 11.57
N THR A 126 -14.58 -13.64 11.72
CA THR A 126 -14.98 -14.32 12.95
C THR A 126 -13.99 -13.99 14.07
N LYS A 127 -14.38 -14.23 15.33
CA LYS A 127 -13.49 -14.06 16.47
C LYS A 127 -12.21 -14.92 16.35
N GLU A 128 -12.36 -16.13 15.85
CA GLU A 128 -11.24 -17.07 15.64
C GLU A 128 -10.28 -16.56 14.56
N ALA A 129 -10.82 -16.07 13.43
CA ALA A 129 -10.02 -15.47 12.36
C ALA A 129 -9.29 -14.20 12.86
N TYR A 130 -10.00 -13.34 13.60
CA TYR A 130 -9.38 -12.17 14.21
C TYR A 130 -8.24 -12.53 15.17
N ASN A 131 -8.45 -13.54 16.04
CA ASN A 131 -7.41 -14.01 16.94
C ASN A 131 -6.18 -14.54 16.19
N PHE A 132 -6.39 -15.29 15.11
CA PHE A 132 -5.29 -15.74 14.25
C PHE A 132 -4.48 -14.56 13.70
N TRP A 133 -5.14 -13.59 13.08
CA TRP A 133 -4.49 -12.42 12.52
C TRP A 133 -3.82 -11.53 13.57
N ASN A 134 -4.42 -11.42 14.76
CA ASN A 134 -3.86 -10.63 15.87
C ASN A 134 -2.58 -11.29 16.44
N ILE A 135 -2.53 -12.63 16.54
CA ILE A 135 -1.33 -13.34 16.94
C ILE A 135 -0.26 -13.22 15.86
N LEU A 136 -0.63 -13.39 14.58
CA LEU A 136 0.30 -13.21 13.47
C LEU A 136 0.90 -11.79 13.49
N LYS A 137 0.07 -10.75 13.63
CA LYS A 137 0.51 -9.36 13.75
C LYS A 137 1.53 -9.19 14.88
N LYS A 138 1.24 -9.73 16.07
CA LYS A 138 2.16 -9.66 17.22
C LYS A 138 3.47 -10.38 16.96
N ASN A 139 3.43 -11.52 16.28
CA ASN A 139 4.62 -12.30 15.99
C ASN A 139 5.49 -11.71 14.87
N THR A 140 4.93 -10.88 13.98
CA THR A 140 5.63 -10.34 12.81
C THR A 140 5.98 -8.85 12.93
N GLU A 141 5.13 -8.04 13.56
CA GLU A 141 5.27 -6.59 13.59
C GLU A 141 5.83 -6.05 14.92
N LEU A 142 5.76 -6.84 16.01
CA LEU A 142 6.20 -6.44 17.35
C LEU A 142 7.50 -7.14 17.78
N THR A 143 8.36 -7.50 16.82
CA THR A 143 9.64 -8.15 17.09
C THR A 143 10.80 -7.15 17.00
N GLY A 144 11.71 -7.18 17.95
CA GLY A 144 12.96 -6.40 17.92
C GLY A 144 13.31 -5.62 19.19
N THR A 145 12.49 -5.70 20.25
CA THR A 145 12.82 -5.10 21.54
C THR A 145 13.15 -6.14 22.62
N LEU A 146 13.93 -5.74 23.64
CA LEU A 146 14.30 -6.61 24.78
C LEU A 146 13.08 -7.09 25.61
N PHE A 147 11.95 -6.44 25.46
CA PHE A 147 10.70 -6.70 26.18
C PHE A 147 9.58 -7.28 25.30
N ASP A 148 9.93 -7.75 24.10
CA ASP A 148 8.93 -8.32 23.20
C ASP A 148 8.29 -9.57 23.80
N PRO A 149 6.97 -9.73 23.67
CA PRO A 149 6.32 -10.96 24.08
C PRO A 149 6.89 -12.12 23.28
N GLN A 150 7.15 -13.23 23.95
CA GLN A 150 7.57 -14.44 23.26
C GLN A 150 6.58 -14.81 22.16
N PRO A 151 7.06 -15.26 20.99
CA PRO A 151 6.18 -15.66 19.90
C PRO A 151 5.12 -16.65 20.38
N SER A 152 3.85 -16.30 20.18
CA SER A 152 2.75 -17.16 20.57
C SER A 152 2.51 -18.23 19.51
N ARG A 153 2.13 -19.42 19.97
CA ARG A 153 1.74 -20.51 19.06
C ARG A 153 0.57 -20.07 18.19
N MET A 154 0.71 -20.23 16.89
CA MET A 154 -0.33 -19.88 15.93
C MET A 154 -1.50 -20.86 16.01
N PRO A 155 -2.75 -20.38 16.20
CA PRO A 155 -3.91 -21.26 16.08
C PRO A 155 -4.08 -21.71 14.64
N SER A 156 -4.60 -22.93 14.46
CA SER A 156 -4.89 -23.49 13.13
C SER A 156 -6.28 -24.13 13.12
N ASN A 157 -7.01 -23.91 12.02
CA ASN A 157 -8.24 -24.67 11.76
C ASN A 157 -8.04 -25.75 10.69
N ILE A 158 -6.79 -26.00 10.31
CA ILE A 158 -6.39 -27.05 9.38
C ILE A 158 -5.92 -28.28 10.19
N LYS A 159 -6.34 -29.46 9.78
CA LYS A 159 -5.93 -30.72 10.43
C LYS A 159 -5.34 -31.67 9.39
N CYS A 160 -4.23 -32.31 9.75
CA CYS A 160 -3.68 -33.43 8.96
C CYS A 160 -4.56 -34.68 9.15
N THR A 161 -5.13 -35.19 8.07
CA THR A 161 -6.02 -36.36 8.12
C THR A 161 -5.26 -37.67 8.16
N THR A 162 -4.05 -37.72 7.63
CA THR A 162 -3.20 -38.93 7.58
C THR A 162 -2.33 -39.12 8.82
N ASP A 163 -2.05 -38.04 9.52
CA ASP A 163 -1.29 -38.00 10.77
C ASP A 163 -1.88 -36.97 11.74
N PRO A 164 -2.85 -37.37 12.58
CA PRO A 164 -3.51 -36.44 13.51
C PRO A 164 -2.58 -35.79 14.56
N GLY A 165 -1.40 -36.35 14.79
CA GLY A 165 -0.38 -35.79 15.67
C GLY A 165 0.47 -34.72 15.03
N ARG A 166 0.42 -34.58 13.70
CA ARG A 166 1.17 -33.55 12.96
C ARG A 166 0.46 -32.20 13.01
N GLU A 167 1.12 -31.25 13.62
CA GLU A 167 0.60 -29.87 13.69
C GLU A 167 0.64 -29.22 12.30
N SER A 168 -0.44 -28.55 11.96
CA SER A 168 -0.54 -27.70 10.77
C SER A 168 -0.59 -26.23 11.19
N ILE A 169 0.05 -25.38 10.44
CA ILE A 169 0.02 -23.92 10.62
C ILE A 169 -0.82 -23.33 9.49
N GLY A 170 -1.74 -22.43 9.84
CA GLY A 170 -2.56 -21.73 8.88
C GLY A 170 -4.02 -21.62 9.32
N PHE A 171 -4.73 -20.69 8.72
CA PHE A 171 -6.14 -20.43 9.00
C PHE A 171 -6.89 -20.18 7.71
N ILE A 172 -7.91 -20.95 7.43
CA ILE A 172 -8.80 -20.77 6.27
C ILE A 172 -10.08 -20.11 6.76
N SER A 173 -10.41 -18.97 6.16
CA SER A 173 -11.69 -18.29 6.38
C SER A 173 -12.32 -17.91 5.03
N VAL A 174 -13.65 -17.86 5.02
CA VAL A 174 -14.42 -17.42 3.85
C VAL A 174 -15.32 -16.27 4.29
N GLY A 175 -15.28 -15.18 3.57
CA GLY A 175 -16.10 -14.00 3.82
C GLY A 175 -16.34 -13.20 2.54
N LYS A 176 -17.27 -12.25 2.61
CA LYS A 176 -17.45 -11.24 1.57
C LYS A 176 -16.37 -10.16 1.76
N ILE A 177 -15.83 -9.65 0.67
CA ILE A 177 -14.98 -8.46 0.67
C ILE A 177 -15.82 -7.29 0.18
N THR A 178 -15.80 -6.18 0.91
CA THR A 178 -16.29 -4.89 0.43
C THR A 178 -15.10 -3.99 0.14
N GLN A 179 -15.23 -3.12 -0.83
CA GLN A 179 -14.09 -2.31 -1.26
C GLN A 179 -14.53 -0.92 -1.72
N GLN A 180 -13.67 0.05 -1.45
CA GLN A 180 -13.87 1.43 -1.88
C GLN A 180 -12.54 2.03 -2.33
N ARG A 181 -12.60 2.83 -3.41
CA ARG A 181 -11.44 3.56 -3.94
C ARG A 181 -11.67 5.06 -3.79
N ILE A 182 -10.64 5.76 -3.36
CA ILE A 182 -10.59 7.22 -3.42
C ILE A 182 -9.39 7.69 -4.23
N PHE A 183 -9.46 8.95 -4.67
CA PHE A 183 -8.40 9.66 -5.36
C PHE A 183 -8.09 10.95 -4.65
N ILE A 184 -6.79 11.24 -4.48
CA ILE A 184 -6.29 12.50 -3.92
C ILE A 184 -5.40 13.14 -4.99
N ARG A 185 -5.78 14.32 -5.44
CA ARG A 185 -4.96 15.11 -6.38
C ARG A 185 -4.03 16.03 -5.60
N HIS A 186 -2.89 16.37 -6.17
CA HIS A 186 -1.98 17.35 -5.56
C HIS A 186 -2.69 18.68 -5.19
N SER A 187 -3.65 19.13 -6.00
CA SER A 187 -4.44 20.33 -5.73
C SER A 187 -5.26 20.27 -4.42
N ALA A 188 -5.55 19.08 -3.90
CA ALA A 188 -6.22 18.90 -2.60
C ALA A 188 -5.24 18.95 -1.41
N VAL A 189 -3.94 18.92 -1.67
CA VAL A 189 -2.85 18.97 -0.68
C VAL A 189 -1.77 19.98 -1.11
N PRO A 190 -2.12 21.25 -1.29
CA PRO A 190 -1.24 22.24 -1.93
C PRO A 190 0.04 22.54 -1.16
N SER A 191 0.08 22.25 0.14
CA SER A 191 1.28 22.36 0.98
C SER A 191 2.21 21.16 0.87
N TRP A 192 1.84 20.10 0.13
CA TRP A 192 2.70 18.95 -0.08
C TRP A 192 3.87 19.34 -0.97
N PRO A 193 5.13 19.11 -0.54
CA PRO A 193 6.27 19.53 -1.32
C PRO A 193 6.35 18.72 -2.62
N LEU A 194 6.48 19.44 -3.73
CA LEU A 194 6.90 18.84 -4.98
C LEU A 194 8.38 18.48 -4.88
N LEU A 195 8.76 17.41 -5.54
CA LEU A 195 10.17 17.03 -5.62
C LEU A 195 10.91 18.00 -6.53
N ASP A 196 12.07 18.38 -6.07
CA ASP A 196 13.04 19.16 -6.82
C ASP A 196 14.04 18.27 -7.59
N GLU A 197 14.09 16.97 -7.31
CA GLU A 197 15.07 16.08 -7.93
C GLU A 197 14.51 14.70 -8.33
N SER A 198 14.69 14.39 -9.61
CA SER A 198 15.04 13.11 -10.21
C SER A 198 14.31 11.85 -9.72
N GLN A 199 13.02 11.73 -9.97
CA GLN A 199 12.52 10.40 -10.23
C GLN A 199 12.33 10.27 -11.75
N THR A 200 13.14 9.46 -12.38
CA THR A 200 12.94 9.08 -13.77
C THR A 200 11.86 8.01 -13.82
N CYS A 201 10.94 8.13 -14.76
CA CYS A 201 10.28 6.94 -15.29
C CYS A 201 11.38 5.99 -15.76
N SER A 202 11.15 4.70 -15.82
CA SER A 202 12.13 3.64 -16.04
C SER A 202 13.13 3.82 -17.23
N LYS A 203 13.17 4.99 -17.84
CA LYS A 203 14.10 5.37 -18.91
C LYS A 203 14.77 6.70 -18.59
N VAL A 204 16.08 6.70 -18.61
CA VAL A 204 16.92 7.87 -18.34
C VAL A 204 16.84 8.87 -19.48
N THR A 205 16.59 10.14 -19.18
CA THR A 205 16.77 11.25 -20.11
C THR A 205 18.17 11.81 -19.96
N MET A 206 18.85 12.08 -21.04
CA MET A 206 20.22 12.56 -21.03
C MET A 206 20.53 13.60 -22.10
N ASN A 207 21.57 14.40 -21.83
CA ASN A 207 22.16 15.24 -22.83
C ASN A 207 22.92 14.38 -23.86
N SER A 208 22.80 14.73 -25.11
CA SER A 208 23.40 13.97 -26.22
C SER A 208 24.93 13.84 -26.15
N ILE A 209 25.59 14.80 -25.51
CA ILE A 209 27.07 14.87 -25.47
C ILE A 209 27.64 13.87 -24.45
N ASP A 210 26.95 13.62 -23.35
CA ASP A 210 27.45 12.83 -22.22
C ASP A 210 26.82 11.43 -22.14
N ALA A 211 25.90 11.13 -23.06
CA ALA A 211 25.09 9.93 -23.01
C ALA A 211 25.86 8.61 -22.83
N PRO A 212 26.92 8.31 -23.55
CA PRO A 212 27.64 7.04 -23.39
C PRO A 212 28.34 6.89 -22.05
N ALA A 213 28.95 7.95 -21.55
CA ALA A 213 29.63 7.93 -20.25
C ALA A 213 28.64 7.89 -19.09
N TYR A 214 27.55 8.62 -19.21
CA TYR A 214 26.48 8.61 -18.24
C TYR A 214 25.83 7.24 -18.15
N LEU A 215 25.52 6.62 -19.27
CA LEU A 215 24.92 5.29 -19.33
C LEU A 215 25.77 4.20 -18.68
N GLN A 216 27.09 4.28 -18.85
CA GLN A 216 28.01 3.29 -18.28
C GLN A 216 28.11 3.38 -16.75
N ASN A 217 27.80 4.52 -16.16
CA ASN A 217 27.95 4.79 -14.74
C ASN A 217 26.63 4.90 -13.98
N ASP A 218 25.49 4.88 -14.65
CA ASP A 218 24.19 4.96 -13.99
C ASP A 218 23.70 3.57 -13.56
N PRO A 219 23.57 3.29 -12.23
CA PRO A 219 23.09 2.00 -11.75
C PRO A 219 21.63 1.70 -12.09
N PHE A 220 20.87 2.71 -12.52
CA PHE A 220 19.47 2.56 -12.93
C PHE A 220 19.29 2.43 -14.45
N TYR A 221 20.36 2.53 -15.21
CA TYR A 221 20.32 2.33 -16.63
C TYR A 221 20.40 0.84 -16.97
N SER A 222 19.33 0.30 -17.55
CA SER A 222 19.36 -1.00 -18.19
C SER A 222 19.39 -0.77 -19.71
N PRO A 223 20.47 -1.13 -20.40
CA PRO A 223 20.43 -1.13 -21.85
C PRO A 223 19.35 -2.11 -22.32
N VAL A 224 18.48 -1.66 -23.21
CA VAL A 224 17.45 -2.50 -23.86
C VAL A 224 18.10 -3.32 -24.93
#